data_c5b239f81c458f4531b93b95b57d3ff4
#
_entry.id   c5b239f81c458f4531b93b95b57d3ff4
#
_cell.length_a   1.000
_cell.length_b   1.000
_cell.length_c   1.000
_cell.angle_alpha   90.00
_cell.angle_beta   90.00
_cell.angle_gamma   90.00
#
_symmetry.space_group_name_H-M   'P 1'
#
loop_
_entity.id
_entity.type
_entity.pdbx_description
1 polymer ?
#
loop_
_entity_poly.entity_id
_entity_poly.type
_entity_poly.pdbx_seq_one_letter_code
_entity_poly.pdbx_strand_id
1 'polypeptide(L)'
;VSGADPFWPHRTPIPDNGHTMTAHPLLPAALDAVATASALTRAVQAARTDVAQHIKDDRSPVTVADYAAQAIVSMILAEHCQTDDRLIVGEEQADELRSNKQTDIRHAVVTTVQQWRPQASEHDVMDAIDACDHDGTADSYWTLDPIDGTKGFLRGQQYAIALGYIRQNCVVLGVLGCPNLPTDVARTPAEPDPARCGSLYAAVLGSGAWEFPAADPNESPMRVTCPVWTPSRPVRTCASVEAAHSNRSATDDLLDRLGVKTEPVRLDSQAKYAVLARGQADAYLRLPTSKSYVEKIWDHAAGSLVASEAGAIVTDITGAPLDFGHGPKLEANRGVIAAAEGLHDRLIEASMTLGLSTT
;
A
#
# COMPACT_ATOMS: atom_id res chain seq x y z
N VAL A 1 7.53 -30.99 12.74
CA VAL A 1 6.88 -31.43 11.49
C VAL A 1 6.03 -30.26 11.05
N SER A 2 6.58 -29.38 10.20
CA SER A 2 5.89 -28.22 9.62
C SER A 2 4.93 -28.75 8.55
N GLY A 3 3.64 -28.79 8.87
CA GLY A 3 2.61 -29.04 7.87
C GLY A 3 2.53 -27.84 6.93
N ALA A 4 2.91 -28.01 5.68
CA ALA A 4 2.61 -27.05 4.63
C ALA A 4 1.08 -26.97 4.49
N ASP A 5 0.53 -25.76 4.49
CA ASP A 5 -0.89 -25.54 4.27
C ASP A 5 -1.23 -26.00 2.82
N PRO A 6 -2.13 -26.96 2.62
CA PRO A 6 -2.45 -27.48 1.29
C PRO A 6 -3.12 -26.47 0.36
N PHE A 7 -3.46 -25.27 0.87
CA PHE A 7 -4.11 -24.20 0.11
C PHE A 7 -3.15 -23.21 -0.59
N TRP A 8 -1.83 -23.27 -0.30
CA TRP A 8 -0.85 -22.35 -0.88
C TRP A 8 0.11 -23.09 -1.82
N PRO A 9 -0.01 -22.92 -3.15
CA PRO A 9 0.92 -23.55 -4.08
C PRO A 9 2.32 -22.94 -3.95
N HIS A 10 3.35 -23.79 -3.92
CA HIS A 10 4.74 -23.33 -4.05
C HIS A 10 4.88 -22.52 -5.34
N ARG A 11 5.50 -21.35 -5.25
CA ARG A 11 5.89 -20.58 -6.44
C ARG A 11 6.87 -21.42 -7.26
N THR A 12 6.44 -21.88 -8.43
CA THR A 12 7.40 -22.23 -9.48
C THR A 12 7.86 -20.92 -10.10
N PRO A 13 9.17 -20.65 -10.20
CA PRO A 13 9.66 -19.53 -10.97
C PRO A 13 9.08 -19.63 -12.38
N ILE A 14 8.29 -18.63 -12.80
CA ILE A 14 7.89 -18.53 -14.21
C ILE A 14 9.18 -18.18 -14.95
N PRO A 15 9.54 -18.91 -16.02
CA PRO A 15 10.73 -18.61 -16.80
C PRO A 15 10.67 -17.14 -17.20
N ASP A 16 11.73 -16.41 -16.91
CA ASP A 16 11.92 -15.05 -17.37
C ASP A 16 11.95 -15.05 -18.90
N ASN A 17 10.85 -14.63 -19.53
CA ASN A 17 10.74 -14.53 -20.98
C ASN A 17 11.50 -13.31 -21.53
N GLY A 18 12.52 -12.83 -20.83
CA GLY A 18 13.37 -11.72 -21.27
C GLY A 18 12.74 -10.33 -21.10
N HIS A 19 11.70 -10.20 -20.29
CA HIS A 19 11.17 -8.91 -19.92
C HIS A 19 12.01 -8.32 -18.78
N THR A 20 12.99 -7.52 -19.14
CA THR A 20 13.66 -6.62 -18.23
C THR A 20 12.68 -5.53 -17.82
N MET A 21 12.65 -5.18 -16.52
CA MET A 21 11.89 -4.03 -16.04
C MET A 21 12.33 -2.79 -16.84
N THR A 22 11.41 -2.18 -17.58
CA THR A 22 11.72 -0.94 -18.31
C THR A 22 12.04 0.13 -17.26
N ALA A 23 13.25 0.65 -17.30
CA ALA A 23 13.73 1.59 -16.31
C ALA A 23 12.96 2.92 -16.40
N HIS A 24 12.04 3.16 -15.47
CA HIS A 24 11.49 4.50 -15.28
C HIS A 24 12.56 5.35 -14.57
N PRO A 25 12.88 6.58 -15.03
CA PRO A 25 13.97 7.37 -14.48
C PRO A 25 13.82 7.68 -12.99
N LEU A 26 12.60 7.75 -12.47
CA LEU A 26 12.29 8.03 -11.06
C LEU A 26 12.24 6.76 -10.19
N LEU A 27 12.28 5.56 -10.77
CA LEU A 27 12.15 4.30 -10.03
C LEU A 27 13.27 4.10 -8.97
N PRO A 28 14.55 4.36 -9.26
CA PRO A 28 15.60 4.20 -8.24
C PRO A 28 15.36 5.08 -7.01
N ALA A 29 14.97 6.36 -7.21
CA ALA A 29 14.66 7.27 -6.12
C ALA A 29 13.43 6.81 -5.30
N ALA A 30 12.39 6.33 -5.99
CA ALA A 30 11.19 5.82 -5.34
C ALA A 30 11.46 4.55 -4.50
N LEU A 31 12.27 3.63 -5.02
CA LEU A 31 12.68 2.43 -4.30
C LEU A 31 13.50 2.77 -3.06
N ASP A 32 14.50 3.67 -3.19
CA ASP A 32 15.32 4.11 -2.08
C ASP A 32 14.48 4.80 -0.99
N ALA A 33 13.58 5.70 -1.40
CA ALA A 33 12.69 6.41 -0.48
C ALA A 33 11.79 5.44 0.33
N VAL A 34 11.13 4.52 -0.36
CA VAL A 34 10.22 3.56 0.29
C VAL A 34 10.99 2.52 1.12
N ALA A 35 12.16 2.07 0.67
CA ALA A 35 13.01 1.15 1.41
C ALA A 35 13.51 1.78 2.72
N THR A 36 14.00 3.03 2.64
CA THR A 36 14.49 3.78 3.80
C THR A 36 13.38 4.03 4.81
N ALA A 37 12.20 4.50 4.35
CA ALA A 37 11.03 4.71 5.20
C ALA A 37 10.56 3.39 5.84
N SER A 38 10.58 2.28 5.08
CA SER A 38 10.22 0.94 5.58
C SER A 38 11.15 0.46 6.69
N ALA A 39 12.45 0.66 6.53
CA ALA A 39 13.44 0.29 7.55
C ALA A 39 13.25 1.10 8.84
N LEU A 40 13.03 2.41 8.72
CA LEU A 40 12.83 3.29 9.86
C LEU A 40 11.51 2.97 10.60
N THR A 41 10.40 2.88 9.89
CA THR A 41 9.08 2.61 10.50
C THR A 41 9.06 1.25 11.19
N ARG A 42 9.75 0.24 10.63
CA ARG A 42 9.93 -1.06 11.28
C ARG A 42 10.74 -0.95 12.58
N ALA A 43 11.79 -0.14 12.61
CA ALA A 43 12.56 0.09 13.83
C ALA A 43 11.71 0.77 14.92
N VAL A 44 10.90 1.76 14.56
CA VAL A 44 9.95 2.42 15.47
C VAL A 44 8.90 1.43 15.99
N GLN A 45 8.33 0.60 15.11
CA GLN A 45 7.35 -0.42 15.51
C GLN A 45 7.97 -1.45 16.47
N ALA A 46 9.19 -1.90 16.21
CA ALA A 46 9.90 -2.87 17.06
C ALA A 46 10.19 -2.30 18.46
N ALA A 47 10.70 -1.06 18.53
CA ALA A 47 10.97 -0.38 19.80
C ALA A 47 9.70 -0.24 20.66
N ARG A 48 8.54 -0.02 20.02
CA ARG A 48 7.25 0.03 20.72
C ARG A 48 6.86 -1.31 21.33
N THR A 49 7.09 -2.43 20.62
CA THR A 49 6.75 -3.77 21.10
C THR A 49 7.49 -4.11 22.40
N ASP A 50 8.72 -3.61 22.54
CA ASP A 50 9.53 -3.81 23.75
C ASP A 50 9.06 -2.95 24.94
N VAL A 51 8.42 -1.79 24.67
CA VAL A 51 7.93 -0.84 25.70
C VAL A 51 6.43 -1.04 26.01
N ALA A 52 5.65 -1.61 25.10
CA ALA A 52 4.18 -1.68 25.11
C ALA A 52 3.55 -2.53 26.24
N GLN A 53 4.34 -3.10 27.16
CA GLN A 53 3.76 -3.74 28.36
C GLN A 53 3.11 -2.74 29.34
N HIS A 54 3.24 -1.43 29.14
CA HIS A 54 2.88 -0.44 30.17
C HIS A 54 1.88 0.65 29.77
N ILE A 55 1.56 0.88 28.48
CA ILE A 55 0.65 1.97 28.06
C ILE A 55 -0.28 1.51 26.92
N LYS A 56 -1.56 1.27 27.24
CA LYS A 56 -2.55 0.67 26.30
C LYS A 56 -3.12 1.61 25.22
N ASP A 57 -2.96 2.93 25.32
CA ASP A 57 -3.62 3.91 24.42
C ASP A 57 -2.69 5.00 23.86
N ASP A 58 -1.37 4.81 23.88
CA ASP A 58 -0.44 5.79 23.34
C ASP A 58 -0.33 5.66 21.81
N ARG A 59 -0.89 6.64 21.08
CA ARG A 59 -0.80 6.76 19.61
C ARG A 59 0.46 7.49 19.15
N SER A 60 1.20 8.13 20.05
CA SER A 60 2.37 8.92 19.70
C SER A 60 3.42 8.18 18.86
N PRO A 61 3.71 6.88 19.04
CA PRO A 61 4.68 6.18 18.19
C PRO A 61 4.26 6.05 16.73
N VAL A 62 2.96 5.85 16.42
CA VAL A 62 2.52 5.80 15.03
C VAL A 62 2.58 7.18 14.41
N THR A 63 2.12 8.21 15.10
CA THR A 63 2.23 9.61 14.66
C THR A 63 3.68 10.00 14.35
N VAL A 64 4.64 9.61 15.22
CA VAL A 64 6.07 9.84 14.97
C VAL A 64 6.55 9.12 13.73
N ALA A 65 6.11 7.86 13.52
CA ALA A 65 6.53 7.06 12.37
C ALA A 65 5.95 7.61 11.04
N ASP A 66 4.67 8.06 11.05
CA ASP A 66 4.01 8.69 9.89
C ASP A 66 4.78 9.93 9.42
N TYR A 67 4.95 10.90 10.30
CA TYR A 67 5.67 12.14 9.97
C TYR A 67 7.14 11.89 9.58
N ALA A 68 7.82 11.01 10.28
CA ALA A 68 9.21 10.71 9.96
C ALA A 68 9.35 10.01 8.60
N ALA A 69 8.45 9.08 8.27
CA ALA A 69 8.41 8.42 6.96
C ALA A 69 8.13 9.42 5.84
N GLN A 70 7.13 10.30 6.03
CA GLN A 70 6.83 11.35 5.05
C GLN A 70 8.01 12.28 4.82
N ALA A 71 8.66 12.76 5.89
CA ALA A 71 9.84 13.62 5.79
C ALA A 71 10.98 12.93 5.01
N ILE A 72 11.26 11.66 5.30
CA ILE A 72 12.33 10.89 4.63
C ILE A 72 12.04 10.72 3.15
N VAL A 73 10.83 10.31 2.79
CA VAL A 73 10.43 10.15 1.38
C VAL A 73 10.56 11.48 0.65
N SER A 74 10.05 12.58 1.21
CA SER A 74 10.15 13.92 0.64
C SER A 74 11.61 14.35 0.45
N MET A 75 12.48 14.17 1.46
CA MET A 75 13.90 14.51 1.37
C MET A 75 14.61 13.74 0.27
N ILE A 76 14.38 12.43 0.16
CA ILE A 76 15.02 11.59 -0.86
C ILE A 76 14.55 12.00 -2.27
N LEU A 77 13.25 12.22 -2.46
CA LEU A 77 12.72 12.68 -3.73
C LEU A 77 13.27 14.08 -4.09
N ALA A 78 13.41 14.97 -3.12
CA ALA A 78 13.99 16.30 -3.33
C ALA A 78 15.46 16.25 -3.77
N GLU A 79 16.22 15.25 -3.36
CA GLU A 79 17.63 15.07 -3.74
C GLU A 79 17.80 14.46 -5.12
N HIS A 80 16.93 13.52 -5.48
CA HIS A 80 17.11 12.70 -6.68
C HIS A 80 16.22 13.08 -7.85
N CYS A 81 15.11 13.82 -7.60
CA CYS A 81 14.19 14.26 -8.65
C CYS A 81 14.46 15.71 -9.06
N GLN A 82 14.12 16.03 -10.31
CA GLN A 82 14.13 17.42 -10.78
C GLN A 82 12.98 18.20 -10.15
N THR A 83 13.02 19.52 -10.18
CA THR A 83 12.05 20.39 -9.50
C THR A 83 10.60 20.08 -9.89
N ASP A 84 10.34 19.81 -11.17
CA ASP A 84 9.00 19.53 -11.67
C ASP A 84 8.48 18.14 -11.24
N ASP A 85 9.36 17.24 -10.81
CA ASP A 85 9.03 15.91 -10.35
C ASP A 85 9.06 15.78 -8.81
N ARG A 86 8.97 16.90 -8.06
CA ARG A 86 9.04 16.92 -6.58
C ARG A 86 7.72 17.21 -5.89
N LEU A 87 6.66 17.49 -6.65
CA LEU A 87 5.35 17.78 -6.09
C LEU A 87 4.76 16.52 -5.45
N ILE A 88 4.33 16.61 -4.19
CA ILE A 88 3.80 15.47 -3.43
C ILE A 88 2.44 15.83 -2.82
N VAL A 89 1.47 14.96 -3.01
CA VAL A 89 0.20 14.93 -2.27
C VAL A 89 0.35 13.91 -1.16
N GLY A 90 0.65 14.37 0.05
CA GLY A 90 0.84 13.53 1.23
C GLY A 90 -0.39 13.47 2.13
N GLU A 91 -0.45 12.45 2.96
CA GLU A 91 -1.52 12.32 3.96
C GLU A 91 -1.31 13.27 5.13
N GLU A 92 -0.04 13.45 5.58
CA GLU A 92 0.31 14.18 6.79
C GLU A 92 0.63 15.65 6.52
N GLN A 93 0.28 16.53 7.47
CA GLN A 93 0.55 17.96 7.41
C GLN A 93 1.24 18.45 8.68
N ALA A 94 2.28 19.28 8.57
CA ALA A 94 3.09 19.71 9.70
C ALA A 94 2.42 20.75 10.60
N ASP A 95 1.30 21.32 10.21
CA ASP A 95 0.60 22.38 11.00
C ASP A 95 0.34 21.98 12.45
N GLU A 96 -0.10 20.73 12.68
CA GLU A 96 -0.33 20.22 14.02
C GLU A 96 0.95 20.09 14.81
N LEU A 97 2.05 19.65 14.19
CA LEU A 97 3.37 19.50 14.82
C LEU A 97 3.99 20.85 15.22
N ARG A 98 3.68 21.94 14.50
CA ARG A 98 4.19 23.29 14.79
C ARG A 98 3.56 23.89 16.05
N SER A 99 2.47 23.32 16.55
CA SER A 99 1.82 23.79 17.76
C SER A 99 2.69 23.53 19.01
N ASN A 100 2.64 24.42 20.00
CA ASN A 100 3.38 24.26 21.26
C ASN A 100 2.89 23.04 22.08
N LYS A 101 1.76 22.46 21.73
CA LYS A 101 1.21 21.27 22.40
C LYS A 101 1.84 19.97 21.92
N GLN A 102 2.53 19.99 20.78
CA GLN A 102 3.12 18.81 20.12
C GLN A 102 4.66 18.81 20.16
N THR A 103 5.26 19.59 21.07
CA THR A 103 6.73 19.73 21.15
C THR A 103 7.44 18.38 21.33
N ASP A 104 6.88 17.48 22.15
CA ASP A 104 7.49 16.18 22.42
C ASP A 104 7.43 15.27 21.17
N ILE A 105 6.28 15.27 20.47
CA ILE A 105 6.12 14.50 19.21
C ILE A 105 7.03 15.07 18.14
N ARG A 106 7.06 16.40 17.97
CA ARG A 106 7.97 17.07 17.02
C ARG A 106 9.43 16.71 17.29
N HIS A 107 9.87 16.77 18.53
CA HIS A 107 11.24 16.37 18.91
C HIS A 107 11.49 14.90 18.60
N ALA A 108 10.55 14.01 18.87
CA ALA A 108 10.66 12.59 18.56
C ALA A 108 10.72 12.34 17.03
N VAL A 109 9.93 13.05 16.22
CA VAL A 109 10.00 12.99 14.74
C VAL A 109 11.39 13.40 14.26
N VAL A 110 11.90 14.54 14.71
CA VAL A 110 13.24 15.03 14.33
C VAL A 110 14.31 14.02 14.72
N THR A 111 14.28 13.52 15.95
CA THR A 111 15.24 12.51 16.44
C THR A 111 15.17 11.23 15.60
N THR A 112 13.97 10.83 15.19
CA THR A 112 13.76 9.65 14.35
C THR A 112 14.36 9.84 12.96
N VAL A 113 14.14 10.98 12.31
CA VAL A 113 14.74 11.33 11.02
C VAL A 113 16.26 11.40 11.13
N GLN A 114 16.80 11.94 12.26
CA GLN A 114 18.23 12.02 12.51
C GLN A 114 18.92 10.67 12.66
N GLN A 115 18.22 9.55 12.92
CA GLN A 115 18.79 8.21 12.86
C GLN A 115 19.28 7.85 11.44
N TRP A 116 18.60 8.36 10.42
CA TRP A 116 18.98 8.20 9.03
C TRP A 116 19.88 9.36 8.55
N ARG A 117 19.51 10.61 8.89
CA ARG A 117 20.24 11.83 8.47
C ARG A 117 20.64 12.66 9.71
N PRO A 118 21.79 12.36 10.33
CA PRO A 118 22.20 12.99 11.60
C PRO A 118 22.32 14.52 11.58
N GLN A 119 22.54 15.10 10.39
CA GLN A 119 22.69 16.55 10.21
C GLN A 119 21.37 17.28 9.94
N ALA A 120 20.24 16.58 9.79
CA ALA A 120 18.96 17.21 9.55
C ALA A 120 18.56 18.09 10.75
N SER A 121 18.28 19.36 10.51
CA SER A 121 17.73 20.26 11.53
C SER A 121 16.22 20.05 11.68
N GLU A 122 15.64 20.58 12.77
CA GLU A 122 14.18 20.62 12.94
C GLU A 122 13.52 21.34 11.76
N HIS A 123 14.12 22.42 11.27
CA HIS A 123 13.61 23.17 10.11
C HIS A 123 13.56 22.30 8.84
N ASP A 124 14.65 21.58 8.54
CA ASP A 124 14.69 20.69 7.37
C ASP A 124 13.59 19.61 7.42
N VAL A 125 13.36 19.05 8.61
CA VAL A 125 12.34 18.01 8.80
C VAL A 125 10.92 18.59 8.61
N MET A 126 10.65 19.76 9.20
CA MET A 126 9.35 20.40 9.07
C MET A 126 9.07 20.82 7.63
N ASP A 127 10.05 21.38 6.95
CA ASP A 127 9.93 21.78 5.54
C ASP A 127 9.73 20.58 4.61
N ALA A 128 10.35 19.44 4.92
CA ALA A 128 10.16 18.21 4.16
C ALA A 128 8.73 17.63 4.32
N ILE A 129 8.12 17.77 5.50
CA ILE A 129 6.72 17.38 5.71
C ILE A 129 5.79 18.33 4.96
N ASP A 130 6.01 19.65 5.07
CA ASP A 130 5.18 20.67 4.40
C ASP A 130 5.30 20.62 2.87
N ALA A 131 6.43 20.13 2.33
CA ALA A 131 6.58 19.94 0.87
C ALA A 131 5.61 18.90 0.28
N CYS A 132 4.84 18.20 1.12
CA CYS A 132 3.84 17.22 0.72
C CYS A 132 2.41 17.77 0.70
N ASP A 133 2.22 19.09 0.58
CA ASP A 133 0.93 19.78 0.64
C ASP A 133 0.29 20.06 -0.74
N HIS A 134 0.82 19.46 -1.80
CA HIS A 134 0.32 19.69 -3.16
C HIS A 134 -1.13 19.22 -3.31
N ASP A 135 -1.92 19.95 -4.07
CA ASP A 135 -3.37 19.71 -4.24
C ASP A 135 -3.73 18.70 -5.35
N GLY A 136 -2.73 18.13 -6.04
CA GLY A 136 -2.95 17.14 -7.10
C GLY A 136 -3.44 17.74 -8.42
N THR A 137 -3.25 19.04 -8.67
CA THR A 137 -3.71 19.72 -9.91
C THR A 137 -2.64 19.81 -11.00
N ALA A 138 -1.38 19.44 -10.71
CA ALA A 138 -0.29 19.43 -11.68
C ALA A 138 -0.41 18.26 -12.68
N ASP A 139 0.24 18.40 -13.85
CA ASP A 139 0.31 17.33 -14.86
C ASP A 139 1.03 16.08 -14.35
N SER A 140 1.94 16.26 -13.38
CA SER A 140 2.64 15.14 -12.72
C SER A 140 2.93 15.46 -11.25
N TYR A 141 2.74 14.46 -10.39
CA TYR A 141 3.00 14.57 -8.94
C TYR A 141 3.05 13.19 -8.30
N TRP A 142 3.67 13.12 -7.12
CA TRP A 142 3.63 11.95 -6.27
C TRP A 142 2.41 11.97 -5.36
N THR A 143 1.93 10.80 -4.98
CA THR A 143 1.01 10.64 -3.86
C THR A 143 1.62 9.67 -2.86
N LEU A 144 1.53 10.01 -1.57
CA LEU A 144 2.19 9.29 -0.49
C LEU A 144 1.25 9.02 0.68
N ASP A 145 1.13 7.75 1.04
CA ASP A 145 0.68 7.33 2.36
C ASP A 145 1.90 6.79 3.13
N PRO A 146 2.37 7.50 4.16
CA PRO A 146 3.58 7.12 4.88
C PRO A 146 3.39 5.87 5.76
N ILE A 147 2.18 5.63 6.30
CA ILE A 147 1.80 4.40 7.00
C ILE A 147 0.34 4.04 6.73
N ASP A 148 0.07 3.53 5.54
CA ASP A 148 -1.23 2.93 5.27
C ASP A 148 -1.45 1.72 6.21
N GLY A 149 -2.55 1.74 6.91
CA GLY A 149 -2.86 0.74 7.92
C GLY A 149 -2.32 1.06 9.31
N THR A 150 -2.44 2.31 9.75
CA THR A 150 -2.05 2.83 11.08
C THR A 150 -2.44 1.91 12.24
N LYS A 151 -3.65 1.32 12.22
CA LYS A 151 -4.07 0.37 13.25
C LYS A 151 -3.34 -0.96 13.19
N GLY A 152 -2.99 -1.43 12.00
CA GLY A 152 -2.13 -2.60 11.80
C GLY A 152 -0.74 -2.35 12.35
N PHE A 153 -0.16 -1.18 12.06
CA PHE A 153 1.11 -0.75 12.64
C PHE A 153 1.07 -0.76 14.17
N LEU A 154 0.01 -0.19 14.77
CA LEU A 154 -0.18 -0.18 16.22
C LEU A 154 -0.29 -1.57 16.85
N ARG A 155 -0.80 -2.54 16.13
CA ARG A 155 -0.91 -3.94 16.59
C ARG A 155 0.34 -4.78 16.32
N GLY A 156 1.39 -4.22 15.69
CA GLY A 156 2.55 -5.00 15.23
C GLY A 156 2.21 -5.92 14.04
N GLN A 157 1.14 -5.62 13.31
CA GLN A 157 0.64 -6.37 12.15
C GLN A 157 1.00 -5.67 10.83
N GLN A 158 0.31 -6.04 9.73
CA GLN A 158 0.57 -5.49 8.41
C GLN A 158 0.26 -3.99 8.32
N TYR A 159 1.15 -3.27 7.66
CA TYR A 159 1.02 -1.89 7.21
C TYR A 159 1.84 -1.71 5.93
N ALA A 160 1.68 -0.58 5.25
CA ALA A 160 2.46 -0.31 4.05
C ALA A 160 2.91 1.15 3.99
N ILE A 161 4.01 1.40 3.31
CA ILE A 161 4.39 2.71 2.80
C ILE A 161 4.03 2.71 1.32
N ALA A 162 3.16 3.62 0.88
CA ALA A 162 2.63 3.63 -0.46
C ALA A 162 3.01 4.92 -1.20
N LEU A 163 3.84 4.78 -2.24
CA LEU A 163 4.31 5.89 -3.06
C LEU A 163 3.90 5.66 -4.52
N GLY A 164 3.03 6.52 -5.04
CA GLY A 164 2.58 6.50 -6.43
C GLY A 164 3.00 7.76 -7.19
N TYR A 165 3.45 7.63 -8.44
CA TYR A 165 3.69 8.76 -9.33
C TYR A 165 2.58 8.82 -10.38
N ILE A 166 1.86 9.93 -10.36
CA ILE A 166 0.74 10.20 -11.26
C ILE A 166 1.22 11.15 -12.34
N ARG A 167 0.88 10.85 -13.57
CA ARG A 167 1.13 11.69 -14.73
C ARG A 167 -0.07 11.69 -15.65
N GLN A 168 -0.60 12.88 -15.98
CA GLN A 168 -1.78 13.01 -16.81
C GLN A 168 -2.95 12.15 -16.32
N ASN A 169 -3.24 12.23 -15.02
CA ASN A 169 -4.29 11.49 -14.31
C ASN A 169 -4.12 9.97 -14.28
N CYS A 170 -2.98 9.43 -14.72
CA CYS A 170 -2.68 7.99 -14.68
C CYS A 170 -1.53 7.70 -13.73
N VAL A 171 -1.64 6.67 -12.93
CA VAL A 171 -0.51 6.16 -12.13
C VAL A 171 0.47 5.48 -13.09
N VAL A 172 1.69 6.01 -13.21
CA VAL A 172 2.71 5.49 -14.13
C VAL A 172 3.86 4.77 -13.42
N LEU A 173 4.02 5.01 -12.12
CA LEU A 173 4.97 4.32 -11.26
C LEU A 173 4.33 4.13 -9.88
N GLY A 174 4.46 2.95 -9.30
CA GLY A 174 3.99 2.65 -7.96
C GLY A 174 5.03 1.83 -7.19
N VAL A 175 5.30 2.22 -5.95
CA VAL A 175 6.16 1.46 -5.03
C VAL A 175 5.42 1.25 -3.71
N LEU A 176 5.35 0.00 -3.26
CA LEU A 176 4.81 -0.40 -1.97
C LEU A 176 5.92 -0.98 -1.10
N GLY A 177 6.15 -0.39 0.05
CA GLY A 177 6.90 -1.02 1.13
C GLY A 177 5.93 -1.79 2.02
N CYS A 178 6.15 -3.08 2.21
CA CYS A 178 5.36 -3.95 3.09
C CYS A 178 6.28 -4.54 4.17
N PRO A 179 6.63 -3.76 5.23
CA PRO A 179 7.71 -4.10 6.15
C PRO A 179 7.49 -5.38 6.95
N ASN A 180 6.23 -5.79 7.14
CA ASN A 180 5.85 -6.98 7.87
C ASN A 180 5.37 -8.13 6.97
N LEU A 181 5.32 -7.94 5.65
CA LEU A 181 4.83 -8.98 4.75
C LEU A 181 5.95 -10.00 4.49
N PRO A 182 5.74 -11.31 4.82
CA PRO A 182 6.75 -12.32 4.58
C PRO A 182 7.11 -12.43 3.09
N THR A 183 8.40 -12.55 2.79
CA THR A 183 8.89 -12.88 1.44
C THR A 183 8.53 -14.30 1.03
N ASP A 184 8.45 -15.22 2.00
CA ASP A 184 8.01 -16.59 1.79
C ASP A 184 6.49 -16.65 1.56
N VAL A 185 6.08 -16.87 0.32
CA VAL A 185 4.67 -16.95 -0.09
C VAL A 185 3.94 -18.20 0.44
N ALA A 186 4.66 -19.16 1.03
CA ALA A 186 4.04 -20.30 1.72
C ALA A 186 3.50 -19.90 3.11
N ARG A 187 3.89 -18.73 3.63
CA ARG A 187 3.37 -18.19 4.89
C ARG A 187 2.09 -17.43 4.67
N THR A 188 1.25 -17.41 5.70
CA THR A 188 0.06 -16.56 5.67
C THR A 188 0.46 -15.08 5.67
N PRO A 189 -0.09 -14.26 4.75
CA PRO A 189 0.22 -12.83 4.74
C PRO A 189 -0.38 -12.06 5.91
N ALA A 190 -1.26 -12.68 6.72
CA ALA A 190 -1.81 -12.06 7.91
C ALA A 190 -0.81 -11.96 9.06
N GLU A 191 0.18 -12.85 9.10
CA GLU A 191 1.21 -12.87 10.14
C GLU A 191 2.42 -12.01 9.74
N PRO A 192 3.03 -11.32 10.71
CA PRO A 192 4.26 -10.58 10.45
C PRO A 192 5.41 -11.51 10.04
N ASP A 193 6.30 -11.00 9.18
CA ASP A 193 7.50 -11.71 8.77
C ASP A 193 8.41 -12.02 9.97
N PRO A 194 8.65 -13.29 10.30
CA PRO A 194 9.53 -13.67 11.41
C PRO A 194 10.99 -13.30 11.18
N ALA A 195 11.42 -13.16 9.92
CA ALA A 195 12.76 -12.69 9.58
C ALA A 195 12.88 -11.16 9.71
N ARG A 196 11.75 -10.45 9.85
CA ARG A 196 11.68 -8.99 9.94
C ARG A 196 12.37 -8.29 8.77
N CYS A 197 12.35 -8.89 7.60
CA CYS A 197 12.90 -8.31 6.37
C CYS A 197 11.83 -7.52 5.62
N GLY A 198 10.64 -8.11 5.48
CA GLY A 198 9.56 -7.55 4.68
C GLY A 198 9.84 -7.57 3.18
N SER A 199 8.93 -7.05 2.39
CA SER A 199 9.00 -7.00 0.93
C SER A 199 8.74 -5.60 0.40
N LEU A 200 9.37 -5.26 -0.73
CA LEU A 200 9.04 -4.10 -1.55
C LEU A 200 8.42 -4.57 -2.86
N TYR A 201 7.46 -3.83 -3.36
CA TYR A 201 6.86 -4.07 -4.67
C TYR A 201 6.99 -2.80 -5.50
N ALA A 202 7.37 -2.94 -6.76
CA ALA A 202 7.37 -1.83 -7.70
C ALA A 202 6.70 -2.23 -9.00
N ALA A 203 5.98 -1.28 -9.61
CA ALA A 203 5.41 -1.42 -10.92
C ALA A 203 5.61 -0.15 -11.72
N VAL A 204 5.89 -0.32 -13.00
CA VAL A 204 5.94 0.75 -13.99
C VAL A 204 4.90 0.41 -15.05
N LEU A 205 4.06 1.36 -15.40
CA LEU A 205 2.97 1.18 -16.36
C LEU A 205 3.47 0.54 -17.67
N GLY A 206 2.88 -0.59 -18.04
CA GLY A 206 3.25 -1.38 -19.22
C GLY A 206 4.54 -2.22 -19.09
N SER A 207 5.15 -2.31 -17.89
CA SER A 207 6.42 -3.03 -17.68
C SER A 207 6.33 -4.19 -16.70
N GLY A 208 5.15 -4.41 -16.11
CA GLY A 208 4.94 -5.46 -15.11
C GLY A 208 5.21 -5.00 -13.67
N ALA A 209 4.98 -5.92 -12.74
CA ALA A 209 5.20 -5.73 -11.31
C ALA A 209 6.32 -6.64 -10.79
N TRP A 210 7.07 -6.14 -9.82
CA TRP A 210 8.29 -6.76 -9.32
C TRP A 210 8.34 -6.71 -7.80
N GLU A 211 8.85 -7.78 -7.20
CA GLU A 211 9.10 -7.89 -5.76
C GLU A 211 10.60 -7.81 -5.51
N PHE A 212 11.00 -6.99 -4.55
CA PHE A 212 12.37 -6.80 -4.08
C PHE A 212 12.46 -7.20 -2.61
N PRO A 213 13.59 -7.77 -2.17
CA PRO A 213 13.84 -7.88 -0.74
C PRO A 213 13.93 -6.48 -0.12
N ALA A 214 13.16 -6.23 0.96
CA ALA A 214 13.20 -4.92 1.61
C ALA A 214 14.54 -4.66 2.34
N ALA A 215 15.31 -5.70 2.61
CA ALA A 215 16.64 -5.60 3.23
C ALA A 215 17.71 -5.07 2.26
N ASP A 216 17.57 -5.36 0.96
CA ASP A 216 18.45 -4.86 -0.09
C ASP A 216 17.67 -4.65 -1.40
N PRO A 217 17.18 -3.43 -1.67
CA PRO A 217 16.43 -3.13 -2.88
C PRO A 217 17.28 -3.19 -4.17
N ASN A 218 18.63 -3.34 -4.06
CA ASN A 218 19.52 -3.51 -5.21
C ASN A 218 19.71 -4.99 -5.59
N GLU A 219 19.22 -5.92 -4.77
CA GLU A 219 19.20 -7.34 -5.13
C GLU A 219 18.25 -7.56 -6.32
N SER A 220 18.54 -8.60 -7.12
CA SER A 220 17.76 -8.88 -8.32
C SER A 220 16.28 -9.09 -8.01
N PRO A 221 15.38 -8.28 -8.58
CA PRO A 221 13.95 -8.39 -8.32
C PRO A 221 13.35 -9.65 -8.93
N MET A 222 12.28 -10.13 -8.32
CA MET A 222 11.45 -11.19 -8.89
C MET A 222 10.18 -10.59 -9.51
N ARG A 223 9.86 -10.99 -10.74
CA ARG A 223 8.58 -10.64 -11.33
C ARG A 223 7.44 -11.30 -10.56
N VAL A 224 6.41 -10.53 -10.22
CA VAL A 224 5.20 -11.06 -9.59
C VAL A 224 4.05 -11.11 -10.61
N THR A 225 3.19 -12.11 -10.46
CA THR A 225 2.03 -12.27 -11.35
C THR A 225 0.82 -12.72 -10.54
N CYS A 226 -0.33 -12.13 -10.84
CA CYS A 226 -1.63 -12.56 -10.36
C CYS A 226 -2.14 -13.66 -11.32
N PRO A 227 -2.27 -14.92 -10.89
CA PRO A 227 -2.74 -15.98 -11.78
C PRO A 227 -4.20 -15.78 -12.18
N VAL A 228 -4.53 -16.09 -13.44
CA VAL A 228 -5.94 -16.11 -13.89
C VAL A 228 -6.74 -17.07 -13.02
N TRP A 229 -7.88 -16.61 -12.54
CA TRP A 229 -8.79 -17.45 -11.76
C TRP A 229 -9.68 -18.30 -12.68
N THR A 230 -9.93 -19.52 -12.28
CA THR A 230 -10.86 -20.42 -12.98
C THR A 230 -11.88 -21.02 -12.00
N PRO A 231 -13.11 -21.36 -12.45
CA PRO A 231 -14.14 -21.93 -11.57
C PRO A 231 -13.78 -23.28 -10.92
N SER A 232 -12.70 -23.89 -11.35
CA SER A 232 -12.25 -25.20 -10.81
C SER A 232 -11.55 -25.08 -9.44
N ARG A 233 -11.22 -23.86 -8.99
CA ARG A 233 -10.59 -23.64 -7.69
C ARG A 233 -11.39 -22.68 -6.82
N PRO A 234 -11.34 -22.84 -5.48
CA PRO A 234 -12.03 -21.92 -4.57
C PRO A 234 -11.45 -20.51 -4.71
N VAL A 235 -12.29 -19.49 -4.49
CA VAL A 235 -11.86 -18.08 -4.45
C VAL A 235 -11.21 -17.81 -3.11
N ARG A 236 -10.03 -17.20 -3.14
CA ARG A 236 -9.32 -16.72 -1.94
C ARG A 236 -9.44 -15.19 -1.91
N THR A 237 -9.93 -14.67 -0.80
CA THR A 237 -10.09 -13.23 -0.64
C THR A 237 -9.19 -12.67 0.44
N CYS A 238 -8.77 -11.42 0.31
CA CYS A 238 -8.21 -10.66 1.40
C CYS A 238 -9.13 -9.48 1.76
N ALA A 239 -9.17 -9.14 3.04
CA ALA A 239 -10.03 -8.10 3.58
C ALA A 239 -9.34 -7.35 4.72
N SER A 240 -9.83 -6.15 5.04
CA SER A 240 -9.34 -5.39 6.19
C SER A 240 -9.69 -6.08 7.51
N VAL A 241 -8.80 -5.96 8.49
CA VAL A 241 -9.06 -6.33 9.88
C VAL A 241 -10.15 -5.42 10.44
N GLU A 242 -10.09 -4.13 10.11
CA GLU A 242 -11.04 -3.11 10.58
C GLU A 242 -12.37 -3.19 9.84
N ALA A 243 -13.47 -3.31 10.62
CA ALA A 243 -14.82 -3.35 10.06
C ALA A 243 -15.26 -2.04 9.40
N ALA A 244 -14.64 -0.92 9.81
CA ALA A 244 -14.98 0.41 9.30
C ALA A 244 -14.46 0.68 7.88
N HIS A 245 -13.49 -0.11 7.39
CA HIS A 245 -12.84 0.13 6.10
C HIS A 245 -13.57 -0.50 4.90
N SER A 246 -14.56 -1.35 5.14
CA SER A 246 -15.38 -1.92 4.07
C SER A 246 -16.74 -2.36 4.63
N ASN A 247 -17.77 -2.24 3.83
CA ASN A 247 -19.10 -2.74 4.17
C ASN A 247 -19.09 -4.28 4.18
N ARG A 248 -18.88 -4.88 5.36
CA ARG A 248 -18.75 -6.34 5.52
C ARG A 248 -20.01 -7.07 5.06
N SER A 249 -21.21 -6.57 5.41
CA SER A 249 -22.46 -7.21 5.00
C SER A 249 -22.59 -7.25 3.48
N ALA A 250 -22.32 -6.12 2.80
CA ALA A 250 -22.35 -6.08 1.35
C ALA A 250 -21.27 -6.96 0.71
N THR A 251 -20.10 -7.08 1.36
CA THR A 251 -19.04 -8.00 0.91
C THR A 251 -19.48 -9.45 1.04
N ASP A 252 -20.07 -9.83 2.17
CA ASP A 252 -20.55 -11.18 2.42
C ASP A 252 -21.67 -11.54 1.43
N ASP A 253 -22.65 -10.64 1.21
CA ASP A 253 -23.73 -10.83 0.24
C ASP A 253 -23.19 -11.03 -1.20
N LEU A 254 -22.15 -10.27 -1.56
CA LEU A 254 -21.53 -10.37 -2.88
C LEU A 254 -20.78 -11.70 -3.04
N LEU A 255 -20.04 -12.13 -2.03
CA LEU A 255 -19.32 -13.40 -2.04
C LEU A 255 -20.27 -14.61 -1.99
N ASP A 256 -21.33 -14.54 -1.19
CA ASP A 256 -22.37 -15.58 -1.11
C ASP A 256 -23.06 -15.79 -2.46
N ARG A 257 -23.34 -14.71 -3.18
CA ARG A 257 -23.93 -14.78 -4.53
C ARG A 257 -23.04 -15.53 -5.52
N LEU A 258 -21.72 -15.45 -5.34
CA LEU A 258 -20.75 -16.21 -6.14
C LEU A 258 -20.48 -17.62 -5.60
N GLY A 259 -21.12 -18.01 -4.50
CA GLY A 259 -20.91 -19.28 -3.83
C GLY A 259 -19.54 -19.39 -3.14
N VAL A 260 -18.91 -18.25 -2.84
CA VAL A 260 -17.62 -18.20 -2.13
C VAL A 260 -17.87 -18.44 -0.64
N LYS A 261 -17.27 -19.48 -0.10
CA LYS A 261 -17.42 -19.89 1.32
C LYS A 261 -16.12 -19.85 2.10
N THR A 262 -15.06 -19.37 1.48
CA THR A 262 -13.75 -19.28 2.15
C THR A 262 -13.66 -18.04 3.02
N GLU A 263 -13.16 -18.21 4.24
CA GLU A 263 -12.85 -17.07 5.11
C GLU A 263 -11.77 -16.19 4.48
N PRO A 264 -11.94 -14.85 4.48
CA PRO A 264 -10.91 -13.94 3.95
C PRO A 264 -9.67 -13.94 4.85
N VAL A 265 -8.51 -13.88 4.23
CA VAL A 265 -7.28 -13.51 4.95
C VAL A 265 -7.38 -12.04 5.33
N ARG A 266 -7.28 -11.75 6.63
CA ARG A 266 -7.45 -10.39 7.15
C ARG A 266 -6.10 -9.74 7.40
N LEU A 267 -5.86 -8.65 6.70
CA LEU A 267 -4.68 -7.81 6.86
C LEU A 267 -5.04 -6.35 6.54
N ASP A 268 -4.32 -5.42 7.15
CA ASP A 268 -4.53 -4.01 6.88
C ASP A 268 -3.68 -3.53 5.70
N SER A 269 -3.94 -2.32 5.23
CA SER A 269 -3.17 -1.57 4.24
C SER A 269 -3.26 -2.04 2.78
N GLN A 270 -2.54 -1.32 1.93
CA GLN A 270 -2.29 -1.66 0.54
C GLN A 270 -1.44 -2.93 0.37
N ALA A 271 -0.91 -3.52 1.45
CA ALA A 271 -0.36 -4.87 1.40
C ALA A 271 -1.35 -5.89 0.79
N LYS A 272 -2.66 -5.64 0.83
CA LYS A 272 -3.68 -6.44 0.15
C LYS A 272 -3.51 -6.48 -1.37
N TYR A 273 -3.10 -5.37 -1.99
CA TYR A 273 -2.76 -5.35 -3.41
C TYR A 273 -1.51 -6.17 -3.72
N ALA A 274 -0.48 -6.11 -2.86
CA ALA A 274 0.70 -6.94 -2.99
C ALA A 274 0.38 -8.44 -2.85
N VAL A 275 -0.49 -8.81 -1.91
CA VAL A 275 -0.98 -10.18 -1.70
C VAL A 275 -1.74 -10.69 -2.92
N LEU A 276 -2.57 -9.85 -3.56
CA LEU A 276 -3.24 -10.14 -4.83
C LEU A 276 -2.21 -10.27 -5.97
N ALA A 277 -1.31 -9.30 -6.11
CA ALA A 277 -0.31 -9.26 -7.18
C ALA A 277 0.57 -10.51 -7.21
N ARG A 278 0.95 -11.04 -6.06
CA ARG A 278 1.77 -12.26 -5.96
C ARG A 278 0.97 -13.57 -5.89
N GLY A 279 -0.35 -13.50 -6.15
CA GLY A 279 -1.22 -14.65 -6.30
C GLY A 279 -1.56 -15.39 -5.00
N GLN A 280 -1.40 -14.77 -3.84
CA GLN A 280 -1.83 -15.32 -2.55
C GLN A 280 -3.32 -15.06 -2.27
N ALA A 281 -3.95 -14.10 -2.95
CA ALA A 281 -5.40 -13.91 -3.00
C ALA A 281 -5.86 -13.81 -4.45
N ASP A 282 -7.16 -13.96 -4.67
CA ASP A 282 -7.82 -13.83 -5.96
C ASP A 282 -8.68 -12.58 -6.04
N ALA A 283 -9.06 -12.00 -4.90
CA ALA A 283 -9.78 -10.74 -4.84
C ALA A 283 -9.51 -9.95 -3.54
N TYR A 284 -9.51 -8.62 -3.69
CA TYR A 284 -9.59 -7.63 -2.63
C TYR A 284 -10.77 -6.70 -2.92
N LEU A 285 -11.66 -6.56 -1.95
CA LEU A 285 -12.88 -5.79 -2.07
C LEU A 285 -12.91 -4.68 -1.02
N ARG A 286 -13.08 -3.42 -1.47
CA ARG A 286 -13.28 -2.25 -0.61
C ARG A 286 -14.61 -1.60 -0.98
N LEU A 287 -15.70 -2.14 -0.41
CA LEU A 287 -17.04 -1.64 -0.68
C LEU A 287 -17.35 -0.43 0.20
N PRO A 288 -18.04 0.60 -0.34
CA PRO A 288 -18.35 1.83 0.39
C PRO A 288 -19.11 1.55 1.68
N THR A 289 -18.68 2.18 2.77
CA THR A 289 -19.37 2.11 4.08
C THR A 289 -20.49 3.13 4.21
N SER A 290 -20.45 4.19 3.39
CA SER A 290 -21.48 5.23 3.29
C SER A 290 -21.53 5.85 1.90
N LYS A 291 -22.64 6.51 1.57
CA LYS A 291 -22.82 7.21 0.28
C LYS A 291 -21.88 8.41 0.09
N SER A 292 -21.46 9.03 1.17
CA SER A 292 -20.64 10.25 1.16
C SER A 292 -19.15 9.98 1.28
N TYR A 293 -18.74 8.73 1.53
CA TYR A 293 -17.32 8.42 1.65
C TYR A 293 -16.67 8.34 0.27
N VAL A 294 -15.60 9.09 0.10
CA VAL A 294 -14.79 9.11 -1.12
C VAL A 294 -13.38 8.68 -0.75
N GLU A 295 -12.86 7.71 -1.48
CA GLU A 295 -11.52 7.17 -1.28
C GLU A 295 -10.45 8.22 -1.55
N LYS A 296 -9.31 8.13 -0.86
CA LYS A 296 -8.16 8.96 -1.08
C LYS A 296 -7.24 8.34 -2.14
N ILE A 297 -6.57 9.19 -2.94
CA ILE A 297 -5.67 8.67 -3.98
C ILE A 297 -4.48 7.92 -3.40
N TRP A 298 -3.96 8.34 -2.25
CA TRP A 298 -2.82 7.69 -1.58
C TRP A 298 -3.15 6.31 -1.01
N ASP A 299 -4.42 6.01 -0.71
CA ASP A 299 -4.90 4.67 -0.30
C ASP A 299 -4.88 3.64 -1.45
N HIS A 300 -4.72 4.09 -2.72
CA HIS A 300 -4.94 3.20 -3.87
C HIS A 300 -3.88 3.31 -4.97
N ALA A 301 -3.26 4.46 -5.21
CA ALA A 301 -2.47 4.70 -6.41
C ALA A 301 -1.35 3.66 -6.59
N ALA A 302 -0.47 3.51 -5.63
CA ALA A 302 0.65 2.57 -5.73
C ALA A 302 0.17 1.12 -5.85
N GLY A 303 -0.75 0.71 -4.96
CA GLY A 303 -1.24 -0.65 -4.89
C GLY A 303 -2.04 -1.07 -6.13
N SER A 304 -2.88 -0.18 -6.66
CA SER A 304 -3.66 -0.49 -7.85
C SER A 304 -2.77 -0.75 -9.07
N LEU A 305 -1.70 0.04 -9.25
CA LEU A 305 -0.75 -0.19 -10.33
C LEU A 305 0.01 -1.50 -10.14
N VAL A 306 0.51 -1.79 -8.92
CA VAL A 306 1.21 -3.05 -8.63
C VAL A 306 0.33 -4.26 -8.94
N ALA A 307 -0.95 -4.23 -8.54
CA ALA A 307 -1.88 -5.32 -8.82
C ALA A 307 -2.19 -5.42 -10.32
N SER A 308 -2.42 -4.30 -11.00
CA SER A 308 -2.76 -4.29 -12.43
C SER A 308 -1.60 -4.77 -13.29
N GLU A 309 -0.39 -4.31 -13.03
CA GLU A 309 0.82 -4.72 -13.75
C GLU A 309 1.22 -6.19 -13.46
N ALA A 310 0.73 -6.75 -12.37
CA ALA A 310 0.82 -8.18 -12.08
C ALA A 310 -0.24 -9.02 -12.84
N GLY A 311 -1.23 -8.40 -13.49
CA GLY A 311 -2.29 -9.07 -14.26
C GLY A 311 -3.63 -9.17 -13.53
N ALA A 312 -3.81 -8.51 -12.39
CA ALA A 312 -5.14 -8.33 -11.82
C ALA A 312 -5.90 -7.20 -12.55
N ILE A 313 -7.22 -7.20 -12.43
CA ILE A 313 -8.07 -6.11 -12.91
C ILE A 313 -8.51 -5.29 -11.70
N VAL A 314 -8.28 -3.98 -11.74
CA VAL A 314 -8.61 -3.03 -10.66
C VAL A 314 -9.55 -1.97 -11.18
N THR A 315 -10.76 -1.90 -10.61
CA THR A 315 -11.80 -0.94 -10.97
C THR A 315 -12.54 -0.48 -9.72
N ASP A 316 -13.45 0.45 -9.88
CA ASP A 316 -14.47 0.70 -8.87
C ASP A 316 -15.58 -0.37 -8.90
N ILE A 317 -16.58 -0.24 -8.03
CA ILE A 317 -17.69 -1.21 -7.91
C ILE A 317 -18.64 -1.22 -9.13
N THR A 318 -18.49 -0.28 -10.06
CA THR A 318 -19.27 -0.21 -11.32
C THR A 318 -18.50 -0.85 -12.48
N GLY A 319 -17.23 -1.17 -12.31
CA GLY A 319 -16.33 -1.63 -13.36
C GLY A 319 -15.61 -0.49 -14.08
N ALA A 320 -15.77 0.76 -13.63
CA ALA A 320 -15.04 1.90 -14.18
C ALA A 320 -13.57 1.91 -13.68
N PRO A 321 -12.59 2.28 -14.52
CA PRO A 321 -11.23 2.51 -14.08
C PRO A 321 -11.16 3.53 -12.95
N LEU A 322 -10.16 3.41 -12.06
CA LEU A 322 -9.90 4.43 -11.05
C LEU A 322 -9.40 5.70 -11.74
N ASP A 323 -10.05 6.82 -11.44
CA ASP A 323 -9.74 8.13 -12.00
C ASP A 323 -8.99 8.99 -10.97
N PHE A 324 -7.71 9.22 -11.21
CA PHE A 324 -6.81 9.99 -10.34
C PHE A 324 -6.74 11.47 -10.73
N GLY A 325 -7.66 11.96 -11.57
CA GLY A 325 -7.67 13.33 -12.10
C GLY A 325 -8.45 14.35 -11.26
N HIS A 326 -8.83 14.04 -10.02
CA HIS A 326 -9.69 14.87 -9.17
C HIS A 326 -8.99 15.36 -7.89
N GLY A 327 -7.69 15.63 -7.96
CA GLY A 327 -6.90 16.03 -6.78
C GLY A 327 -6.75 14.87 -5.79
N PRO A 328 -6.83 15.12 -4.46
CA PRO A 328 -6.49 14.11 -3.43
C PRO A 328 -7.56 13.02 -3.23
N LYS A 329 -8.59 12.96 -4.06
CA LYS A 329 -9.73 12.05 -3.90
C LYS A 329 -10.12 11.38 -5.20
N LEU A 330 -10.61 10.15 -5.12
CA LEU A 330 -11.23 9.42 -6.22
C LEU A 330 -12.72 9.81 -6.37
N GLU A 331 -13.00 11.08 -6.68
CA GLU A 331 -14.37 11.64 -6.67
C GLU A 331 -15.27 11.02 -7.74
N ALA A 332 -14.69 10.54 -8.86
CA ALA A 332 -15.42 9.88 -9.94
C ALA A 332 -15.72 8.38 -9.63
N ASN A 333 -15.12 7.82 -8.57
CA ASN A 333 -15.20 6.40 -8.27
C ASN A 333 -15.92 6.11 -6.96
N ARG A 334 -16.39 4.88 -6.84
CA ARG A 334 -17.02 4.38 -5.61
C ARG A 334 -16.45 3.02 -5.24
N GLY A 335 -15.79 2.97 -4.08
CA GLY A 335 -15.14 1.75 -3.61
C GLY A 335 -14.13 1.18 -4.60
N VAL A 336 -13.63 -0.01 -4.33
CA VAL A 336 -12.67 -0.69 -5.20
C VAL A 336 -12.93 -2.19 -5.25
N ILE A 337 -12.88 -2.77 -6.45
CA ILE A 337 -12.82 -4.19 -6.71
C ILE A 337 -11.50 -4.46 -7.44
N ALA A 338 -10.57 -5.14 -6.77
CA ALA A 338 -9.34 -5.65 -7.36
C ALA A 338 -9.40 -7.17 -7.38
N ALA A 339 -9.31 -7.79 -8.55
CA ALA A 339 -9.43 -9.24 -8.66
C ALA A 339 -8.63 -9.83 -9.81
N ALA A 340 -8.33 -11.12 -9.69
CA ALA A 340 -7.73 -11.90 -10.77
C ALA A 340 -8.63 -11.89 -12.02
N GLU A 341 -7.99 -11.89 -13.19
CA GLU A 341 -8.69 -12.12 -14.46
C GLU A 341 -9.56 -13.39 -14.39
N GLY A 342 -10.74 -13.37 -14.98
CA GLY A 342 -11.74 -14.45 -14.92
C GLY A 342 -12.63 -14.42 -13.68
N LEU A 343 -12.27 -13.71 -12.60
CA LEU A 343 -13.11 -13.49 -11.43
C LEU A 343 -13.72 -12.08 -11.41
N HIS A 344 -12.98 -11.06 -11.89
CA HIS A 344 -13.36 -9.66 -11.80
C HIS A 344 -14.75 -9.37 -12.37
N ASP A 345 -15.02 -9.78 -13.61
CA ASP A 345 -16.31 -9.50 -14.27
C ASP A 345 -17.49 -10.11 -13.51
N ARG A 346 -17.29 -11.27 -12.89
CA ARG A 346 -18.32 -11.92 -12.07
C ARG A 346 -18.60 -11.13 -10.79
N LEU A 347 -17.58 -10.51 -10.20
CA LEU A 347 -17.72 -9.63 -9.05
C LEU A 347 -18.47 -8.35 -9.42
N ILE A 348 -18.18 -7.76 -10.58
CA ILE A 348 -18.90 -6.58 -11.09
C ILE A 348 -20.35 -6.91 -11.38
N GLU A 349 -20.65 -8.03 -12.06
CA GLU A 349 -22.03 -8.47 -12.32
C GLU A 349 -22.83 -8.69 -11.02
N ALA A 350 -22.18 -9.31 -10.01
CA ALA A 350 -22.79 -9.50 -8.70
C ALA A 350 -23.04 -8.15 -7.98
N SER A 351 -22.09 -7.22 -8.04
CA SER A 351 -22.21 -5.87 -7.48
C SER A 351 -23.40 -5.11 -8.09
N MET A 352 -23.52 -5.14 -9.42
CA MET A 352 -24.63 -4.51 -10.13
C MET A 352 -25.98 -5.12 -9.75
N THR A 353 -26.04 -6.46 -9.65
CA THR A 353 -27.28 -7.18 -9.30
C THR A 353 -27.74 -6.89 -7.87
N LEU A 354 -26.80 -6.67 -6.95
CA LEU A 354 -27.09 -6.27 -5.56
C LEU A 354 -27.40 -4.79 -5.42
N GLY A 355 -27.30 -4.01 -6.51
CA GLY A 355 -27.56 -2.57 -6.50
C GLY A 355 -26.51 -1.75 -5.76
N LEU A 356 -25.30 -2.29 -5.52
CA LEU A 356 -24.23 -1.59 -4.81
C LEU A 356 -23.73 -0.38 -5.58
N SER A 357 -23.85 -0.40 -6.91
CA SER A 357 -23.48 0.71 -7.79
C SER A 357 -24.46 1.90 -7.75
N THR A 358 -25.68 1.72 -7.23
CA THR A 358 -26.73 2.75 -7.21
C THR A 358 -27.02 3.30 -5.81
N THR A 359 -26.49 2.69 -4.78
CA THR A 359 -26.66 3.09 -3.38
C THR A 359 -25.54 3.95 -2.90
#